data_448a2e74ed6a10f566d72c5177b90d82
#
_entry.id   448a2e74ed6a10f566d72c5177b90d82
#
_cell.length_a   1.000
_cell.length_b   1.000
_cell.length_c   1.000
_cell.angle_alpha   90.00
_cell.angle_beta   90.00
_cell.angle_gamma   90.00
#
_symmetry.space_group_name_H-M   'P 1'
#
loop_
_entity.id
_entity.type
_entity.pdbx_description
1 polymer ?
#
loop_
_entity_poly.entity_id
_entity_poly.type
_entity_poly.pdbx_seq_one_letter_code
_entity_poly.pdbx_strand_id
1 'polypeptide(L)'
;MIEELRNHFTNCSEQEITDIISLCMKMYSSKKIEHAELVLTAPDSFRVKTLRTKDIMRNMIENTEKSLTITGYSISDYFAEMLDVIIKKSQQGVYIRIYVNDIEKQKEALDRLMAYRSRFLQIYEYQKQEDDKMAALHAKLIVSDVKKSLVSSANLSYHGMQGNIEMGFLIESHDKAKQIEEVMKEMVRMKIFGKYK
;
A
#
# COMPACT_ATOMS: atom_id res chain seq x y z
N MET A 1 35.98 17.63 -1.78
CA MET A 1 34.91 17.85 -2.77
C MET A 1 35.20 19.00 -3.72
N ILE A 2 35.36 20.27 -3.31
CA ILE A 2 35.66 21.40 -4.22
C ILE A 2 37.05 21.23 -4.84
N GLU A 3 38.04 20.82 -4.07
CA GLU A 3 39.40 20.55 -4.52
C GLU A 3 39.51 19.37 -5.49
N GLU A 4 38.72 18.31 -5.28
CA GLU A 4 38.60 17.18 -6.20
C GLU A 4 37.97 17.60 -7.53
N LEU A 5 36.93 18.46 -7.48
CA LEU A 5 36.30 18.99 -8.68
C LEU A 5 37.27 19.88 -9.48
N ARG A 6 38.09 20.71 -8.82
CA ARG A 6 39.16 21.51 -9.48
C ARG A 6 40.17 20.61 -10.18
N ASN A 7 40.54 19.49 -9.58
CA ASN A 7 41.46 18.54 -10.18
C ASN A 7 40.89 17.80 -11.41
N HIS A 8 39.57 17.61 -11.44
CA HIS A 8 38.89 16.99 -12.58
C HIS A 8 38.54 18.01 -13.69
N PHE A 9 38.23 19.25 -13.31
CA PHE A 9 37.79 20.30 -14.22
C PHE A 9 38.82 21.45 -14.29
N THR A 10 40.05 21.08 -14.67
CA THR A 10 41.22 22.00 -14.70
C THR A 10 41.02 23.23 -15.59
N ASN A 11 40.16 23.17 -16.59
CA ASN A 11 39.88 24.25 -17.53
C ASN A 11 38.61 25.08 -17.17
N CYS A 12 37.97 24.79 -16.03
CA CYS A 12 36.78 25.53 -15.59
C CYS A 12 37.18 26.61 -14.60
N SER A 13 36.53 27.77 -14.71
CA SER A 13 36.60 28.84 -13.72
C SER A 13 35.90 28.45 -12.40
N GLU A 14 36.22 29.13 -11.32
CA GLU A 14 35.55 28.92 -10.04
C GLU A 14 34.03 29.14 -10.11
N GLN A 15 33.57 30.07 -10.93
CA GLN A 15 32.15 30.32 -11.14
C GLN A 15 31.48 29.13 -11.84
N GLU A 16 32.08 28.58 -12.89
CA GLU A 16 31.55 27.41 -13.60
C GLU A 16 31.48 26.18 -12.69
N ILE A 17 32.49 25.94 -11.86
CA ILE A 17 32.45 24.85 -10.85
C ILE A 17 31.31 25.07 -9.86
N THR A 18 31.10 26.31 -9.40
CA THR A 18 30.00 26.64 -8.48
C THR A 18 28.64 26.43 -9.14
N ASP A 19 28.50 26.80 -10.40
CA ASP A 19 27.28 26.62 -11.17
C ASP A 19 26.98 25.14 -11.42
N ILE A 20 28.00 24.31 -11.71
CA ILE A 20 27.90 22.85 -11.82
C ILE A 20 27.42 22.25 -10.49
N ILE A 21 28.04 22.64 -9.37
CA ILE A 21 27.62 22.16 -8.04
C ILE A 21 26.17 22.54 -7.77
N SER A 22 25.79 23.79 -8.02
CA SER A 22 24.43 24.28 -7.85
C SER A 22 23.42 23.52 -8.70
N LEU A 23 23.76 23.21 -9.95
CA LEU A 23 22.94 22.40 -10.84
C LEU A 23 22.81 20.97 -10.34
N CYS A 24 23.91 20.34 -9.94
CA CYS A 24 23.92 18.99 -9.36
C CYS A 24 23.07 18.92 -8.07
N MET A 25 23.18 19.93 -7.20
CA MET A 25 22.36 20.00 -5.98
C MET A 25 20.88 20.17 -6.30
N LYS A 26 20.52 21.02 -7.29
CA LYS A 26 19.13 21.16 -7.75
C LYS A 26 18.61 19.85 -8.35
N MET A 27 19.40 19.17 -9.17
CA MET A 27 19.02 17.87 -9.74
C MET A 27 18.86 16.81 -8.66
N TYR A 28 19.76 16.76 -7.68
CA TYR A 28 19.68 15.82 -6.56
C TYR A 28 18.46 16.10 -5.66
N SER A 29 18.19 17.38 -5.33
CA SER A 29 17.02 17.77 -4.54
C SER A 29 15.69 17.60 -5.29
N SER A 30 15.71 17.65 -6.62
CA SER A 30 14.53 17.37 -7.44
C SER A 30 14.27 15.87 -7.65
N LYS A 31 15.27 15.01 -7.36
CA LYS A 31 15.14 13.57 -7.46
C LYS A 31 14.23 13.09 -6.34
N LYS A 32 13.00 12.69 -6.67
CA LYS A 32 12.12 12.03 -5.72
C LYS A 32 12.78 10.73 -5.30
N ILE A 33 13.18 10.64 -4.03
CA ILE A 33 13.71 9.40 -3.46
C ILE A 33 12.51 8.48 -3.27
N GLU A 34 12.39 7.50 -4.14
CA GLU A 34 11.47 6.39 -3.94
C GLU A 34 12.19 5.33 -3.11
N HIS A 35 11.64 4.98 -1.98
CA HIS A 35 12.20 3.95 -1.10
C HIS A 35 11.34 2.69 -1.20
N ALA A 36 11.98 1.56 -1.47
CA ALA A 36 11.30 0.26 -1.52
C ALA A 36 12.06 -0.74 -0.64
N GLU A 37 11.37 -1.32 0.32
CA GLU A 37 11.90 -2.32 1.26
C GLU A 37 11.21 -3.66 1.07
N LEU A 38 12.00 -4.74 1.08
CA LEU A 38 11.48 -6.10 1.02
C LEU A 38 10.70 -6.43 2.31
N VAL A 39 9.50 -6.94 2.12
CA VAL A 39 8.62 -7.41 3.19
C VAL A 39 8.36 -8.90 3.02
N LEU A 40 8.47 -9.66 4.09
CA LEU A 40 8.42 -11.11 4.07
C LEU A 40 7.50 -11.68 5.15
N THR A 41 6.72 -12.70 4.80
CA THR A 41 6.18 -13.68 5.73
C THR A 41 6.98 -14.97 5.55
N ALA A 42 7.59 -15.47 6.60
CA ALA A 42 8.38 -16.72 6.61
C ALA A 42 8.41 -17.31 8.01
N PRO A 43 8.77 -18.59 8.17
CA PRO A 43 8.97 -19.22 9.47
C PRO A 43 9.96 -18.44 10.36
N ASP A 44 9.75 -18.47 11.67
CA ASP A 44 10.62 -17.76 12.64
C ASP A 44 12.09 -18.22 12.63
N SER A 45 12.36 -19.40 12.09
CA SER A 45 13.72 -19.92 11.89
C SER A 45 14.49 -19.21 10.76
N PHE A 46 13.80 -18.43 9.93
CA PHE A 46 14.41 -17.72 8.81
C PHE A 46 15.27 -16.55 9.32
N ARG A 47 16.56 -16.54 8.97
CA ARG A 47 17.54 -15.64 9.57
C ARG A 47 17.89 -14.40 8.74
N VAL A 48 17.30 -14.27 7.54
CA VAL A 48 17.55 -13.08 6.72
C VAL A 48 16.79 -11.89 7.33
N LYS A 49 17.50 -10.80 7.54
CA LYS A 49 16.92 -9.58 8.10
C LYS A 49 16.00 -8.92 7.07
N THR A 50 14.70 -9.00 7.30
CA THR A 50 13.66 -8.38 6.46
C THR A 50 12.57 -7.76 7.34
N LEU A 51 11.74 -6.90 6.75
CA LEU A 51 10.54 -6.43 7.40
C LEU A 51 9.49 -7.56 7.40
N ARG A 52 8.76 -7.72 8.49
CA ARG A 52 7.68 -8.72 8.59
C ARG A 52 6.37 -8.14 8.04
N THR A 53 5.70 -8.88 7.17
CA THR A 53 4.43 -8.46 6.54
C THR A 53 3.38 -8.03 7.57
N LYS A 54 3.20 -8.83 8.64
CA LYS A 54 2.24 -8.53 9.71
C LYS A 54 2.51 -7.19 10.38
N ASP A 55 3.77 -6.90 10.71
CA ASP A 55 4.16 -5.70 11.44
C ASP A 55 4.01 -4.45 10.58
N ILE A 56 4.39 -4.53 9.30
CA ILE A 56 4.23 -3.44 8.35
C ILE A 56 2.75 -3.13 8.11
N MET A 57 1.94 -4.16 7.89
CA MET A 57 0.50 -4.00 7.69
C MET A 57 -0.16 -3.34 8.90
N ARG A 58 0.13 -3.83 10.12
CA ARG A 58 -0.37 -3.24 11.37
C ARG A 58 0.05 -1.78 11.48
N ASN A 59 1.34 -1.50 11.30
CA ASN A 59 1.89 -0.15 11.39
C ASN A 59 1.21 0.81 10.39
N MET A 60 1.01 0.39 9.14
CA MET A 60 0.33 1.21 8.14
C MET A 60 -1.10 1.54 8.53
N ILE A 61 -1.86 0.55 9.04
CA ILE A 61 -3.26 0.76 9.45
C ILE A 61 -3.33 1.68 10.67
N GLU A 62 -2.53 1.41 11.70
CA GLU A 62 -2.52 2.16 12.96
C GLU A 62 -2.10 3.63 12.78
N ASN A 63 -1.16 3.90 11.88
CA ASN A 63 -0.60 5.25 11.67
C ASN A 63 -1.23 6.02 10.50
N THR A 64 -2.23 5.46 9.82
CA THR A 64 -2.97 6.21 8.78
C THR A 64 -3.74 7.37 9.40
N GLU A 65 -3.64 8.55 8.83
CA GLU A 65 -4.27 9.78 9.32
C GLU A 65 -5.37 10.32 8.40
N LYS A 66 -5.28 10.09 7.09
CA LYS A 66 -6.17 10.70 6.09
C LYS A 66 -6.97 9.69 5.29
N SER A 67 -6.28 8.70 4.71
CA SER A 67 -6.92 7.73 3.83
C SER A 67 -6.24 6.37 3.84
N LEU A 68 -7.04 5.31 3.79
CA LEU A 68 -6.60 3.93 3.75
C LEU A 68 -7.35 3.18 2.65
N THR A 69 -6.62 2.58 1.74
CA THR A 69 -7.17 1.67 0.73
C THR A 69 -6.59 0.27 0.97
N ILE A 70 -7.47 -0.71 1.04
CA ILE A 70 -7.11 -2.11 1.28
C ILE A 70 -7.78 -2.97 0.21
N THR A 71 -7.07 -3.95 -0.35
CA THR A 71 -7.68 -5.03 -1.13
C THR A 71 -7.56 -6.35 -0.38
N GLY A 72 -8.61 -7.16 -0.39
CA GLY A 72 -8.64 -8.46 0.25
C GLY A 72 -9.28 -9.51 -0.65
N TYR A 73 -8.48 -10.47 -1.15
CA TYR A 73 -9.03 -11.66 -1.80
C TYR A 73 -9.65 -12.60 -0.76
N SER A 74 -9.00 -12.75 0.37
CA SER A 74 -9.47 -13.51 1.54
C SER A 74 -9.14 -12.75 2.81
N ILE A 75 -10.17 -12.46 3.59
CA ILE A 75 -10.10 -11.84 4.92
C ILE A 75 -10.66 -12.86 5.91
N SER A 76 -9.88 -13.23 6.91
CA SER A 76 -10.31 -14.18 7.94
C SER A 76 -10.42 -13.50 9.30
N ASP A 77 -11.02 -14.20 10.28
CA ASP A 77 -11.14 -13.75 11.66
C ASP A 77 -9.80 -13.44 12.33
N TYR A 78 -8.71 -14.01 11.82
CA TYR A 78 -7.36 -13.64 12.24
C TYR A 78 -7.08 -12.14 12.08
N PHE A 79 -7.75 -11.49 11.14
CA PHE A 79 -7.65 -10.04 10.91
C PHE A 79 -8.62 -9.20 11.76
N ALA A 80 -9.40 -9.85 12.65
CA ALA A 80 -10.46 -9.19 13.42
C ALA A 80 -9.95 -8.01 14.28
N GLU A 81 -8.77 -8.15 14.92
CA GLU A 81 -8.17 -7.04 15.69
C GLU A 81 -7.91 -5.81 14.81
N MET A 82 -7.48 -6.01 13.56
CA MET A 82 -7.24 -4.92 12.64
C MET A 82 -8.54 -4.29 12.14
N LEU A 83 -9.62 -5.06 12.05
CA LEU A 83 -10.94 -4.52 11.72
C LEU A 83 -11.41 -3.51 12.77
N ASP A 84 -11.16 -3.75 14.05
CA ASP A 84 -11.48 -2.80 15.11
C ASP A 84 -10.69 -1.50 14.99
N VAL A 85 -9.41 -1.60 14.67
CA VAL A 85 -8.59 -0.40 14.40
C VAL A 85 -9.12 0.37 13.19
N ILE A 86 -9.48 -0.33 12.12
CA ILE A 86 -10.06 0.26 10.89
C ILE A 86 -11.37 0.99 11.22
N ILE A 87 -12.29 0.36 11.98
CA ILE A 87 -13.54 0.98 12.41
C ILE A 87 -13.25 2.26 13.20
N LYS A 88 -12.38 2.19 14.21
CA LYS A 88 -12.00 3.33 15.02
C LYS A 88 -11.43 4.48 14.18
N LYS A 89 -10.55 4.18 13.22
CA LYS A 89 -10.00 5.17 12.29
C LYS A 89 -11.08 5.83 11.44
N SER A 90 -12.05 5.07 10.94
CA SER A 90 -13.16 5.63 10.17
C SER A 90 -14.01 6.58 11.00
N GLN A 91 -14.24 6.26 12.28
CA GLN A 91 -14.95 7.13 13.23
C GLN A 91 -14.20 8.42 13.55
N GLN A 92 -12.87 8.40 13.42
CA GLN A 92 -11.99 9.56 13.54
C GLN A 92 -11.88 10.40 12.26
N GLY A 93 -12.60 10.04 11.20
CA GLY A 93 -12.65 10.78 9.94
C GLY A 93 -11.65 10.35 8.89
N VAL A 94 -10.95 9.23 9.08
CA VAL A 94 -10.08 8.65 8.05
C VAL A 94 -10.92 8.04 6.95
N TYR A 95 -10.64 8.36 5.68
CA TYR A 95 -11.33 7.79 4.52
C TYR A 95 -10.81 6.40 4.22
N ILE A 96 -11.62 5.38 4.47
CA ILE A 96 -11.26 3.98 4.31
C ILE A 96 -12.07 3.34 3.19
N ARG A 97 -11.36 2.70 2.26
CA ARG A 97 -11.93 1.92 1.16
C ARG A 97 -11.39 0.51 1.21
N ILE A 98 -12.30 -0.45 1.30
CA ILE A 98 -11.96 -1.87 1.32
C ILE A 98 -12.56 -2.50 0.07
N TYR A 99 -11.71 -3.13 -0.73
CA TYR A 99 -12.09 -3.85 -1.94
C TYR A 99 -11.96 -5.33 -1.69
N VAL A 100 -13.05 -6.06 -1.89
CA VAL A 100 -13.12 -7.50 -1.65
C VAL A 100 -13.54 -8.26 -2.90
N ASN A 101 -13.14 -9.51 -2.97
CA ASN A 101 -13.46 -10.35 -4.12
C ASN A 101 -14.90 -10.88 -4.08
N ASP A 102 -15.36 -11.32 -2.92
CA ASP A 102 -16.67 -11.98 -2.74
C ASP A 102 -17.08 -11.78 -1.28
N ILE A 103 -18.07 -10.93 -1.04
CA ILE A 103 -18.51 -10.58 0.32
C ILE A 103 -19.15 -11.78 1.01
N GLU A 104 -19.96 -12.56 0.29
CA GLU A 104 -20.68 -13.69 0.90
C GLU A 104 -19.71 -14.74 1.47
N LYS A 105 -18.57 -14.97 0.78
CA LYS A 105 -17.54 -15.88 1.27
C LYS A 105 -16.73 -15.36 2.46
N GLN A 106 -16.84 -14.07 2.75
CA GLN A 106 -16.08 -13.37 3.79
C GLN A 106 -17.01 -12.69 4.78
N LYS A 107 -18.30 -13.06 4.78
CA LYS A 107 -19.35 -12.36 5.51
C LYS A 107 -19.06 -12.28 7.00
N GLU A 108 -18.63 -13.37 7.62
CA GLU A 108 -18.33 -13.43 9.05
C GLU A 108 -17.28 -12.39 9.45
N ALA A 109 -16.15 -12.31 8.71
CA ALA A 109 -15.11 -11.33 8.97
C ALA A 109 -15.55 -9.88 8.64
N LEU A 110 -16.47 -9.70 7.68
CA LEU A 110 -16.89 -8.37 7.21
C LEU A 110 -18.12 -7.83 7.91
N ASP A 111 -18.93 -8.65 8.58
CA ASP A 111 -20.19 -8.23 9.24
C ASP A 111 -19.97 -7.05 10.19
N ARG A 112 -18.88 -7.05 10.92
CA ARG A 112 -18.52 -5.94 11.81
C ARG A 112 -18.25 -4.64 11.04
N LEU A 113 -17.50 -4.69 9.95
CA LEU A 113 -17.23 -3.52 9.09
C LEU A 113 -18.52 -3.02 8.45
N MET A 114 -19.40 -3.93 8.03
CA MET A 114 -20.65 -3.59 7.38
C MET A 114 -21.60 -2.83 8.30
N ALA A 115 -21.57 -3.12 9.61
CA ALA A 115 -22.34 -2.39 10.62
C ALA A 115 -21.88 -0.91 10.76
N TYR A 116 -20.62 -0.60 10.42
CA TYR A 116 -20.04 0.75 10.52
C TYR A 116 -19.87 1.45 9.17
N ARG A 117 -20.52 0.95 8.11
CA ARG A 117 -20.46 1.61 6.78
C ARG A 117 -20.93 3.06 6.88
N SER A 118 -20.17 3.93 6.27
CA SER A 118 -20.43 5.37 6.29
C SER A 118 -19.77 6.04 5.07
N ARG A 119 -19.80 7.36 5.03
CA ARG A 119 -18.98 8.08 4.04
C ARG A 119 -17.48 7.85 4.24
N PHE A 120 -17.04 7.57 5.46
CA PHE A 120 -15.64 7.33 5.82
C PHE A 120 -15.22 5.86 5.76
N LEU A 121 -16.16 4.92 5.76
CA LEU A 121 -15.89 3.49 5.61
C LEU A 121 -16.75 2.93 4.48
N GLN A 122 -16.12 2.63 3.36
CA GLN A 122 -16.77 2.15 2.16
C GLN A 122 -16.20 0.79 1.77
N ILE A 123 -17.11 -0.13 1.44
CA ILE A 123 -16.77 -1.48 1.01
C ILE A 123 -17.20 -1.61 -0.46
N TYR A 124 -16.32 -2.14 -1.28
CA TYR A 124 -16.53 -2.39 -2.69
C TYR A 124 -16.31 -3.87 -2.99
N GLU A 125 -17.21 -4.44 -3.75
CA GLU A 125 -17.17 -5.83 -4.16
C GLU A 125 -16.83 -5.96 -5.64
N TYR A 126 -15.95 -6.89 -5.97
CA TYR A 126 -15.64 -7.23 -7.35
C TYR A 126 -16.88 -7.78 -8.05
N GLN A 127 -17.23 -7.21 -9.18
CA GLN A 127 -18.37 -7.65 -9.99
C GLN A 127 -17.90 -8.75 -10.95
N LYS A 128 -18.35 -9.99 -10.70
CA LYS A 128 -17.99 -11.14 -11.53
C LYS A 128 -18.39 -10.89 -12.98
N GLN A 129 -17.47 -11.17 -13.89
CA GLN A 129 -17.74 -11.10 -15.33
C GLN A 129 -18.49 -12.36 -15.76
N GLU A 130 -19.47 -12.20 -16.65
CA GLU A 130 -20.24 -13.36 -17.18
C GLU A 130 -19.36 -14.28 -18.03
N ASP A 131 -18.43 -13.70 -18.77
CA ASP A 131 -17.55 -14.39 -19.71
C ASP A 131 -16.36 -15.09 -19.07
N ASP A 132 -15.96 -14.70 -17.84
CA ASP A 132 -14.83 -15.27 -17.12
C ASP A 132 -15.14 -15.50 -15.63
N LYS A 133 -15.63 -16.68 -15.33
CA LYS A 133 -15.94 -17.10 -13.94
C LYS A 133 -14.71 -17.25 -13.04
N MET A 134 -13.51 -17.31 -13.63
CA MET A 134 -12.25 -17.43 -12.90
C MET A 134 -11.63 -16.08 -12.59
N ALA A 135 -12.06 -15.04 -13.28
CA ALA A 135 -11.59 -13.68 -13.01
C ALA A 135 -11.95 -13.26 -11.57
N ALA A 136 -11.00 -12.65 -10.89
CA ALA A 136 -11.12 -12.30 -9.48
C ALA A 136 -10.24 -11.11 -9.11
N LEU A 137 -10.60 -10.39 -8.05
CA LEU A 137 -9.67 -9.49 -7.36
C LEU A 137 -8.59 -10.33 -6.67
N HIS A 138 -7.42 -10.44 -7.26
CA HIS A 138 -6.29 -11.18 -6.66
C HIS A 138 -5.15 -10.28 -6.15
N ALA A 139 -5.25 -8.97 -6.36
CA ALA A 139 -4.31 -8.00 -5.81
C ALA A 139 -4.40 -7.96 -4.27
N LYS A 140 -3.24 -7.94 -3.59
CA LYS A 140 -3.12 -7.75 -2.16
C LYS A 140 -2.29 -6.51 -1.94
N LEU A 141 -2.96 -5.42 -1.61
CA LEU A 141 -2.31 -4.13 -1.41
C LEU A 141 -2.96 -3.34 -0.27
N ILE A 142 -2.14 -2.50 0.33
CA ILE A 142 -2.57 -1.46 1.29
C ILE A 142 -1.93 -0.16 0.85
N VAL A 143 -2.72 0.91 0.75
CA VAL A 143 -2.23 2.27 0.52
C VAL A 143 -2.63 3.14 1.70
N SER A 144 -1.64 3.77 2.34
CA SER A 144 -1.82 4.67 3.48
C SER A 144 -1.47 6.10 3.07
N ASP A 145 -2.41 7.03 3.29
CA ASP A 145 -2.27 8.48 3.13
C ASP A 145 -1.78 8.94 1.75
N VAL A 146 -1.92 8.09 0.74
CA VAL A 146 -1.36 8.32 -0.60
C VAL A 146 0.16 8.57 -0.54
N LYS A 147 0.84 7.96 0.42
CA LYS A 147 2.30 8.11 0.64
C LYS A 147 3.03 6.78 0.63
N LYS A 148 2.44 5.75 1.23
CA LYS A 148 3.01 4.42 1.38
C LYS A 148 2.11 3.39 0.75
N SER A 149 2.71 2.41 0.08
CA SER A 149 2.00 1.27 -0.51
C SER A 149 2.69 -0.02 -0.10
N LEU A 150 1.95 -0.95 0.45
CA LEU A 150 2.38 -2.34 0.60
C LEU A 150 1.75 -3.14 -0.54
N VAL A 151 2.57 -3.75 -1.38
CA VAL A 151 2.14 -4.68 -2.42
C VAL A 151 2.75 -6.03 -2.11
N SER A 152 1.93 -7.06 -1.92
CA SER A 152 2.38 -8.37 -1.45
C SER A 152 1.59 -9.50 -2.09
N SER A 153 2.07 -10.72 -1.92
CA SER A 153 1.29 -11.93 -2.20
C SER A 153 0.39 -12.35 -1.02
N ALA A 154 0.60 -11.79 0.18
CA ALA A 154 -0.06 -12.17 1.43
C ALA A 154 -1.54 -11.79 1.48
N ASN A 155 -2.43 -12.75 1.69
CA ASN A 155 -3.82 -12.50 2.03
C ASN A 155 -3.97 -11.95 3.47
N LEU A 156 -5.12 -11.33 3.77
CA LEU A 156 -5.49 -10.83 5.11
C LEU A 156 -5.98 -12.00 6.00
N SER A 157 -5.14 -13.00 6.16
CA SER A 157 -5.44 -14.25 6.86
C SER A 157 -4.25 -14.74 7.67
N TYR A 158 -4.47 -15.71 8.57
CA TYR A 158 -3.39 -16.34 9.32
C TYR A 158 -2.26 -16.84 8.40
N HIS A 159 -2.61 -17.56 7.34
CA HIS A 159 -1.60 -18.10 6.42
C HIS A 159 -0.82 -17.00 5.71
N GLY A 160 -1.46 -15.94 5.25
CA GLY A 160 -0.77 -14.82 4.64
C GLY A 160 0.15 -14.06 5.60
N MET A 161 -0.20 -14.02 6.90
CA MET A 161 0.55 -13.27 7.91
C MET A 161 1.62 -14.09 8.64
N GLN A 162 1.46 -15.43 8.73
CA GLN A 162 2.34 -16.29 9.53
C GLN A 162 2.59 -17.68 8.94
N GLY A 163 1.63 -18.25 8.20
CA GLY A 163 1.66 -19.66 7.82
C GLY A 163 2.39 -19.97 6.52
N ASN A 164 2.34 -19.06 5.57
CA ASN A 164 2.94 -19.23 4.23
C ASN A 164 4.31 -18.57 4.14
N ILE A 165 4.97 -18.78 2.99
CA ILE A 165 6.04 -17.90 2.52
C ILE A 165 5.41 -16.90 1.57
N GLU A 166 5.42 -15.62 1.96
CA GLU A 166 4.85 -14.51 1.18
C GLU A 166 5.87 -13.40 1.05
N MET A 167 5.92 -12.78 -0.11
CA MET A 167 6.84 -11.66 -0.37
C MET A 167 6.11 -10.44 -0.91
N GLY A 168 6.69 -9.28 -0.65
CA GLY A 168 6.18 -8.02 -1.13
C GLY A 168 7.17 -6.89 -0.95
N PHE A 169 6.72 -5.69 -1.27
CA PHE A 169 7.47 -4.47 -1.09
C PHE A 169 6.63 -3.42 -0.38
N LEU A 170 7.21 -2.80 0.65
CA LEU A 170 6.79 -1.52 1.15
C LEU A 170 7.43 -0.42 0.30
N ILE A 171 6.60 0.37 -0.37
CA ILE A 171 7.04 1.43 -1.27
C ILE A 171 6.63 2.78 -0.66
N GLU A 172 7.60 3.62 -0.34
CA GLU A 172 7.39 5.00 0.08
C GLU A 172 7.53 5.92 -1.14
N SER A 173 6.41 6.18 -1.81
CA SER A 173 6.32 7.03 -2.99
C SER A 173 4.90 7.56 -3.13
N HIS A 174 4.77 8.89 -3.07
CA HIS A 174 3.48 9.56 -3.30
C HIS A 174 2.94 9.27 -4.72
N ASP A 175 3.82 9.30 -5.72
CA ASP A 175 3.41 9.12 -7.11
C ASP A 175 2.89 7.70 -7.37
N LYS A 176 3.55 6.68 -6.81
CA LYS A 176 3.10 5.28 -6.93
C LYS A 176 1.81 5.02 -6.15
N ALA A 177 1.73 5.54 -4.93
CA ALA A 177 0.51 5.45 -4.12
C ALA A 177 -0.68 6.14 -4.82
N LYS A 178 -0.46 7.33 -5.40
CA LYS A 178 -1.47 8.05 -6.18
C LYS A 178 -1.90 7.27 -7.42
N GLN A 179 -0.95 6.69 -8.15
CA GLN A 179 -1.24 5.86 -9.33
C GLN A 179 -2.13 4.66 -8.97
N ILE A 180 -1.85 3.96 -7.86
CA ILE A 180 -2.70 2.86 -7.38
C ILE A 180 -4.11 3.37 -7.06
N GLU A 181 -4.22 4.49 -6.36
CA GLU A 181 -5.51 5.09 -6.02
C GLU A 181 -6.33 5.49 -7.26
N GLU A 182 -5.68 6.01 -8.29
CA GLU A 182 -6.32 6.35 -9.57
C GLU A 182 -6.83 5.10 -10.28
N VAL A 183 -6.03 4.03 -10.32
CA VAL A 183 -6.44 2.73 -10.89
C VAL A 183 -7.66 2.18 -10.15
N MET A 184 -7.65 2.18 -8.81
CA MET A 184 -8.79 1.67 -8.03
C MET A 184 -10.06 2.49 -8.26
N LYS A 185 -9.94 3.82 -8.35
CA LYS A 185 -11.07 4.70 -8.67
C LYS A 185 -11.62 4.45 -10.07
N GLU A 186 -10.74 4.25 -11.04
CA GLU A 186 -11.14 3.96 -12.41
C GLU A 186 -11.88 2.61 -12.50
N MET A 187 -11.43 1.58 -11.79
CA MET A 187 -12.13 0.30 -11.72
C MET A 187 -13.54 0.44 -11.12
N VAL A 188 -13.74 1.33 -10.15
CA VAL A 188 -15.10 1.65 -9.64
C VAL A 188 -15.92 2.37 -10.70
N ARG A 189 -15.34 3.35 -11.42
CA ARG A 189 -16.02 4.08 -12.50
C ARG A 189 -16.46 3.14 -13.62
N MET A 190 -15.63 2.17 -13.96
CA MET A 190 -15.91 1.13 -14.96
C MET A 190 -16.88 0.04 -14.47
N LYS A 191 -17.38 0.14 -13.24
CA LYS A 191 -18.25 -0.86 -12.59
C LYS A 191 -17.61 -2.25 -12.42
N ILE A 192 -16.28 -2.35 -12.47
CA ILE A 192 -15.55 -3.57 -12.11
C ILE A 192 -15.72 -3.83 -10.60
N PHE A 193 -15.82 -2.76 -9.82
CA PHE A 193 -16.22 -2.82 -8.42
C PHE A 193 -17.54 -2.11 -8.20
N GLY A 194 -18.49 -2.79 -7.57
CA GLY A 194 -19.73 -2.24 -7.07
C GLY A 194 -19.60 -1.81 -5.61
N LYS A 195 -20.13 -0.62 -5.26
CA LYS A 195 -20.21 -0.24 -3.86
C LYS A 195 -21.25 -1.11 -3.15
N TYR A 196 -20.84 -1.77 -2.10
CA TYR A 196 -21.76 -2.56 -1.27
C TYR A 196 -22.66 -1.62 -0.45
N LYS A 197 -23.98 -1.85 -0.56
CA LYS A 197 -25.01 -1.00 0.06
C LYS A 197 -25.50 -1.57 1.38
#